data_63b1246df286d3df31ff6383865f2828
#
_entry.id   63b1246df286d3df31ff6383865f2828
#
_cell.length_a   1.000
_cell.length_b   1.000
_cell.length_c   1.000
_cell.angle_alpha   90.00
_cell.angle_beta   90.00
_cell.angle_gamma   90.00
#
_symmetry.space_group_name_H-M   'P 1'
#
loop_
_entity.id
_entity.type
_entity.pdbx_description
1 polymer ?
#
loop_
_entity_poly.entity_id
_entity_poly.type
_entity_poly.pdbx_seq_one_letter_code
_entity_poly.pdbx_strand_id
1 'polypeptide(L)'
;MYYIGVDLGTSAVKLLLMEESGKICNIVSKEYPLFFPHPGWSEQNPEDWFTQSVEGMKELTEGIDRSQVAGIGFGGQMHGLVTLDKDDNVIRPAILWNDGRSQKETEYLNNEIGKDKLSQYTANIAFAGFTAPKILWMKKMSQRNLQRSQRSCFRKTTLHTDFPDPSAQMFLMHPECCFWT
;
A
#
# COMPACT_ATOMS: atom_id res chain seq x y z
N MET A 1 13.32 10.49 23.96
CA MET A 1 12.30 9.71 23.26
C MET A 1 12.74 9.48 21.81
N TYR A 2 12.26 8.39 21.20
CA TYR A 2 12.56 8.04 19.82
C TYR A 2 11.30 8.01 18.99
N TYR A 3 11.45 8.24 17.69
CA TYR A 3 10.41 8.14 16.67
C TYR A 3 10.92 7.26 15.54
N ILE A 4 10.04 6.45 14.96
CA ILE A 4 10.38 5.58 13.84
C ILE A 4 9.59 6.04 12.61
N GLY A 5 10.30 6.26 11.50
CA GLY A 5 9.71 6.45 10.17
C GLY A 5 9.84 5.17 9.35
N VAL A 6 8.76 4.76 8.70
CA VAL A 6 8.73 3.59 7.80
C VAL A 6 8.28 4.06 6.43
N ASP A 7 9.14 3.94 5.42
CA ASP A 7 8.82 4.27 4.02
C ASP A 7 8.80 3.00 3.15
N LEU A 8 7.62 2.63 2.70
CA LEU A 8 7.39 1.49 1.82
C LEU A 8 7.62 1.88 0.35
N GLY A 9 8.88 1.86 -0.06
CA GLY A 9 9.26 2.12 -1.46
C GLY A 9 8.90 0.99 -2.43
N THR A 10 9.15 1.13 -3.73
CA THR A 10 8.82 0.10 -4.75
C THR A 10 9.69 -1.15 -4.59
N SER A 11 10.97 -1.00 -4.31
CA SER A 11 11.93 -2.10 -4.26
C SER A 11 12.42 -2.43 -2.86
N ALA A 12 12.17 -1.55 -1.88
CA ALA A 12 12.64 -1.72 -0.51
C ALA A 12 11.76 -0.95 0.47
N VAL A 13 11.69 -1.41 1.71
CA VAL A 13 11.28 -0.59 2.85
C VAL A 13 12.51 0.09 3.45
N LYS A 14 12.40 1.37 3.74
CA LYS A 14 13.39 2.12 4.52
C LYS A 14 12.81 2.48 5.88
N LEU A 15 13.60 2.24 6.91
CA LEU A 15 13.23 2.55 8.28
C LEU A 15 14.26 3.52 8.85
N LEU A 16 13.77 4.52 9.58
CA LEU A 16 14.54 5.58 10.19
C LEU A 16 14.25 5.60 11.69
N LEU A 17 15.28 5.63 12.52
CA LEU A 17 15.18 5.92 13.96
C LEU A 17 15.71 7.32 14.22
N MET A 18 14.90 8.15 14.87
CA MET A 18 15.22 9.55 15.16
C MET A 18 14.97 9.87 16.63
N GLU A 19 15.86 10.63 17.25
CA GLU A 19 15.63 11.24 18.56
C GLU A 19 14.66 12.43 18.46
N GLU A 20 14.04 12.79 19.57
CA GLU A 20 13.19 13.98 19.73
C GLU A 20 13.88 15.29 19.29
N SER A 21 15.21 15.35 19.41
CA SER A 21 16.05 16.47 18.94
C SER A 21 16.10 16.61 17.40
N GLY A 22 15.57 15.63 16.65
CA GLY A 22 15.70 15.55 15.20
C GLY A 22 16.96 14.81 14.72
N LYS A 23 17.80 14.33 15.65
CA LYS A 23 19.00 13.58 15.28
C LYS A 23 18.62 12.18 14.80
N ILE A 24 19.10 11.82 13.61
CA ILE A 24 18.97 10.47 13.06
C ILE A 24 19.98 9.56 13.78
N CYS A 25 19.45 8.48 14.37
CA CYS A 25 20.25 7.50 15.11
C CYS A 25 20.66 6.31 14.26
N ASN A 26 19.72 5.82 13.44
CA ASN A 26 19.94 4.66 12.59
C ASN A 26 19.03 4.68 11.37
N ILE A 27 19.47 4.03 10.28
CA ILE A 27 18.67 3.81 9.06
C ILE A 27 18.89 2.37 8.61
N VAL A 28 17.79 1.65 8.35
CA VAL A 28 17.81 0.28 7.83
C VAL A 28 17.02 0.24 6.52
N SER A 29 17.52 -0.50 5.55
CA SER A 29 16.82 -0.76 4.28
C SER A 29 16.72 -2.27 4.03
N LYS A 30 15.51 -2.74 3.73
CA LYS A 30 15.25 -4.14 3.39
C LYS A 30 14.58 -4.23 2.03
N GLU A 31 15.19 -4.99 1.13
CA GLU A 31 14.68 -5.20 -0.22
C GLU A 31 13.62 -6.31 -0.24
N TYR A 32 12.73 -6.26 -1.22
CA TYR A 32 11.76 -7.31 -1.51
C TYR A 32 11.57 -7.50 -3.02
N PRO A 33 11.14 -8.71 -3.45
CA PRO A 33 11.00 -9.03 -4.86
C PRO A 33 9.97 -8.16 -5.57
N LEU A 34 10.23 -7.87 -6.84
CA LEU A 34 9.31 -7.26 -7.78
C LEU A 34 9.07 -8.24 -8.92
N PHE A 35 7.81 -8.54 -9.21
CA PHE A 35 7.43 -9.54 -10.22
C PHE A 35 6.84 -8.87 -11.46
N PHE A 36 7.24 -9.37 -12.63
CA PHE A 36 6.75 -8.94 -13.94
C PHE A 36 6.18 -10.14 -14.71
N PRO A 37 5.00 -10.68 -14.31
CA PRO A 37 4.48 -11.93 -14.86
C PRO A 37 4.09 -11.84 -16.34
N HIS A 38 3.85 -10.64 -16.85
CA HIS A 38 3.58 -10.34 -18.26
C HIS A 38 4.18 -8.98 -18.64
N PRO A 39 4.40 -8.71 -19.95
CA PRO A 39 4.85 -7.39 -20.39
C PRO A 39 3.93 -6.28 -19.89
N GLY A 40 4.49 -5.27 -19.25
CA GLY A 40 3.76 -4.13 -18.69
C GLY A 40 3.02 -4.40 -17.37
N TRP A 41 3.12 -5.60 -16.79
CA TRP A 41 2.59 -5.92 -15.48
C TRP A 41 3.66 -5.73 -14.41
N SER A 42 3.24 -5.30 -13.22
CA SER A 42 4.13 -5.11 -12.06
C SER A 42 3.39 -5.50 -10.79
N GLU A 43 3.89 -6.52 -10.11
CA GLU A 43 3.25 -7.13 -8.94
C GLU A 43 4.24 -7.32 -7.79
N GLN A 44 3.72 -7.33 -6.56
CA GLN A 44 4.46 -7.70 -5.35
C GLN A 44 3.56 -8.50 -4.40
N ASN A 45 4.20 -9.36 -3.59
CA ASN A 45 3.51 -10.04 -2.50
C ASN A 45 3.44 -9.09 -1.29
N PRO A 46 2.24 -8.74 -0.79
CA PRO A 46 2.09 -7.89 0.40
C PRO A 46 2.76 -8.45 1.66
N GLU A 47 2.84 -9.76 1.81
CA GLU A 47 3.50 -10.41 2.95
C GLU A 47 5.01 -10.08 3.02
N ASP A 48 5.65 -9.88 1.85
CA ASP A 48 7.06 -9.49 1.82
C ASP A 48 7.26 -8.10 2.41
N TRP A 49 6.30 -7.18 2.20
CA TRP A 49 6.36 -5.84 2.79
C TRP A 49 6.31 -5.90 4.32
N PHE A 50 5.39 -6.73 4.85
CA PHE A 50 5.23 -6.91 6.30
C PHE A 50 6.48 -7.57 6.91
N THR A 51 6.92 -8.69 6.33
CA THR A 51 8.08 -9.44 6.82
C THR A 51 9.33 -8.56 6.85
N GLN A 52 9.62 -7.87 5.74
CA GLN A 52 10.81 -7.02 5.66
C GLN A 52 10.71 -5.78 6.56
N SER A 53 9.51 -5.25 6.78
CA SER A 53 9.30 -4.16 7.74
C SER A 53 9.55 -4.61 9.17
N VAL A 54 9.06 -5.79 9.56
CA VAL A 54 9.27 -6.36 10.91
C VAL A 54 10.75 -6.69 11.15
N GLU A 55 11.42 -7.31 10.18
CA GLU A 55 12.86 -7.61 10.27
C GLU A 55 13.69 -6.33 10.34
N GLY A 56 13.40 -5.36 9.49
CA GLY A 56 14.06 -4.06 9.51
C GLY A 56 13.84 -3.30 10.81
N MET A 57 12.63 -3.40 11.39
CA MET A 57 12.34 -2.77 12.69
C MET A 57 13.09 -3.41 13.85
N LYS A 58 13.25 -4.73 13.83
CA LYS A 58 14.09 -5.43 14.85
C LYS A 58 15.53 -4.97 14.79
N GLU A 59 16.10 -4.90 13.57
CA GLU A 59 17.46 -4.42 13.36
C GLU A 59 17.63 -2.93 13.73
N LEU A 60 16.66 -2.09 13.32
CA LEU A 60 16.67 -0.66 13.61
C LEU A 60 16.71 -0.36 15.11
N THR A 61 16.03 -1.18 15.91
CA THR A 61 15.87 -1.00 17.37
C THR A 61 16.83 -1.88 18.19
N GLU A 62 17.85 -2.47 17.57
CA GLU A 62 18.84 -3.24 18.29
C GLU A 62 19.61 -2.34 19.28
N GLY A 63 19.70 -2.77 20.54
CA GLY A 63 20.33 -2.01 21.61
C GLY A 63 19.53 -0.80 22.13
N ILE A 64 18.31 -0.57 21.62
CA ILE A 64 17.44 0.51 22.07
C ILE A 64 16.38 -0.04 23.03
N ASP A 65 16.12 0.69 24.11
CA ASP A 65 14.95 0.44 24.95
C ASP A 65 13.68 0.83 24.19
N ARG A 66 12.94 -0.17 23.75
CA ARG A 66 11.72 0.00 22.92
C ARG A 66 10.61 0.77 23.63
N SER A 67 10.61 0.80 24.97
CA SER A 67 9.67 1.59 25.76
C SER A 67 9.83 3.10 25.55
N GLN A 68 10.99 3.52 25.02
CA GLN A 68 11.29 4.91 24.71
C GLN A 68 10.83 5.32 23.29
N VAL A 69 10.27 4.40 22.49
CA VAL A 69 9.69 4.72 21.18
C VAL A 69 8.31 5.34 21.40
N ALA A 70 8.21 6.64 21.10
CA ALA A 70 7.01 7.42 21.33
C ALA A 70 6.00 7.35 20.18
N GLY A 71 6.45 6.97 18.98
CA GLY A 71 5.55 6.87 17.82
C GLY A 71 6.21 6.28 16.58
N ILE A 72 5.37 5.75 15.69
CA ILE A 72 5.76 5.20 14.40
C ILE A 72 4.92 5.89 13.32
N GLY A 73 5.59 6.47 12.31
CA GLY A 73 4.95 7.07 11.15
C GLY A 73 5.20 6.25 9.88
N PHE A 74 4.18 6.15 9.02
CA PHE A 74 4.28 5.40 7.77
C PHE A 74 4.18 6.32 6.55
N GLY A 75 5.11 6.16 5.63
CA GLY A 75 5.09 6.66 4.28
C GLY A 75 5.07 5.52 3.27
N GLY A 76 4.93 5.83 1.99
CA GLY A 76 5.08 4.82 0.94
C GLY A 76 4.41 5.20 -0.37
N GLN A 77 4.57 4.33 -1.37
CA GLN A 77 3.95 4.49 -2.69
C GLN A 77 2.43 4.46 -2.61
N MET A 78 1.81 5.28 -3.43
CA MET A 78 0.35 5.32 -3.60
C MET A 78 -0.11 4.36 -4.72
N HIS A 79 -1.43 4.17 -4.83
CA HIS A 79 -2.11 3.52 -5.95
C HIS A 79 -1.86 2.02 -6.14
N GLY A 80 -1.07 1.37 -5.28
CA GLY A 80 -0.96 -0.09 -5.28
C GLY A 80 -2.30 -0.72 -4.84
N LEU A 81 -2.85 -1.64 -5.65
CA LEU A 81 -4.07 -2.35 -5.30
C LEU A 81 -3.75 -3.65 -4.58
N VAL A 82 -4.09 -3.74 -3.30
CA VAL A 82 -4.15 -4.97 -2.50
C VAL A 82 -5.61 -5.36 -2.31
N THR A 83 -5.92 -6.63 -2.45
CA THR A 83 -7.27 -7.16 -2.24
C THR A 83 -7.24 -8.28 -1.22
N LEU A 84 -8.12 -8.18 -0.25
CA LEU A 84 -8.24 -9.10 0.87
C LEU A 84 -9.61 -9.81 0.83
N ASP A 85 -9.67 -11.04 1.34
CA ASP A 85 -10.93 -11.73 1.56
C ASP A 85 -11.58 -11.30 2.91
N LYS A 86 -12.68 -11.95 3.27
CA LYS A 86 -13.41 -11.65 4.51
C LYS A 86 -12.62 -11.94 5.80
N ASP A 87 -11.60 -12.78 5.71
CA ASP A 87 -10.74 -13.19 6.81
C ASP A 87 -9.38 -12.45 6.78
N ASP A 88 -9.31 -11.35 5.99
CA ASP A 88 -8.13 -10.50 5.76
C ASP A 88 -6.94 -11.19 5.07
N ASN A 89 -7.16 -12.35 4.44
CA ASN A 89 -6.11 -12.99 3.65
C ASN A 89 -5.93 -12.31 2.29
N VAL A 90 -4.70 -12.17 1.85
CA VAL A 90 -4.36 -11.65 0.52
C VAL A 90 -4.88 -12.60 -0.56
N ILE A 91 -5.74 -12.11 -1.45
CA ILE A 91 -6.33 -12.91 -2.54
C ILE A 91 -5.33 -13.17 -3.65
N ARG A 92 -4.47 -12.20 -3.94
CA ARG A 92 -3.47 -12.24 -5.01
C ARG A 92 -2.34 -11.23 -4.76
N PRO A 93 -1.21 -11.33 -5.48
CA PRO A 93 -0.19 -10.29 -5.46
C PRO A 93 -0.76 -8.91 -5.76
N ALA A 94 -0.25 -7.89 -5.07
CA ALA A 94 -0.63 -6.51 -5.27
C ALA A 94 -0.29 -6.03 -6.68
N ILE A 95 -1.22 -5.28 -7.31
CA ILE A 95 -0.99 -4.62 -8.59
C ILE A 95 -0.41 -3.24 -8.32
N LEU A 96 0.82 -2.98 -8.75
CA LEU A 96 1.55 -1.77 -8.40
C LEU A 96 1.14 -0.55 -9.22
N TRP A 97 1.61 0.64 -8.79
CA TRP A 97 1.32 1.92 -9.44
C TRP A 97 1.87 2.05 -10.86
N ASN A 98 2.98 1.37 -11.16
CA ASN A 98 3.64 1.33 -12.47
C ASN A 98 3.12 0.20 -13.38
N ASP A 99 2.01 -0.44 -13.02
CA ASP A 99 1.36 -1.48 -13.81
C ASP A 99 0.46 -0.89 -14.89
N GLY A 100 0.60 -1.37 -16.11
CA GLY A 100 -0.15 -0.88 -17.29
C GLY A 100 -1.32 -1.76 -17.73
N ARG A 101 -1.66 -2.86 -17.01
CA ARG A 101 -2.67 -3.85 -17.46
C ARG A 101 -4.06 -3.26 -17.62
N SER A 102 -4.40 -2.21 -16.90
CA SER A 102 -5.75 -1.60 -16.88
C SER A 102 -5.92 -0.43 -17.86
N GLN A 103 -5.13 -0.38 -18.93
CA GLN A 103 -5.21 0.70 -19.93
C GLN A 103 -6.62 0.81 -20.57
N LYS A 104 -7.24 -0.31 -20.92
CA LYS A 104 -8.59 -0.34 -21.50
C LYS A 104 -9.66 0.20 -20.54
N GLU A 105 -9.53 -0.11 -19.27
CA GLU A 105 -10.41 0.39 -18.21
C GLU A 105 -10.19 1.88 -17.98
N THR A 106 -8.97 2.36 -18.11
CA THR A 106 -8.63 3.79 -18.06
C THR A 106 -9.30 4.55 -19.21
N GLU A 107 -9.24 4.02 -20.43
CA GLU A 107 -9.89 4.58 -21.60
C GLU A 107 -11.42 4.60 -21.43
N TYR A 108 -12.00 3.51 -20.94
CA TYR A 108 -13.45 3.44 -20.63
C TYR A 108 -13.86 4.53 -19.63
N LEU A 109 -13.14 4.67 -18.52
CA LEU A 109 -13.43 5.69 -17.51
C LEU A 109 -13.35 7.11 -18.08
N ASN A 110 -12.31 7.40 -18.86
CA ASN A 110 -12.09 8.75 -19.40
C ASN A 110 -13.05 9.11 -20.53
N ASN A 111 -13.46 8.15 -21.36
CA ASN A 111 -14.24 8.39 -22.57
C ASN A 111 -15.74 8.15 -22.35
N GLU A 112 -16.13 7.02 -21.73
CA GLU A 112 -17.54 6.64 -21.54
C GLU A 112 -18.16 7.31 -20.30
N ILE A 113 -17.44 7.32 -19.18
CA ILE A 113 -17.87 8.05 -17.96
C ILE A 113 -17.65 9.55 -18.15
N GLY A 114 -16.53 9.92 -18.76
CA GLY A 114 -16.13 11.28 -19.08
C GLY A 114 -15.21 11.92 -18.04
N LYS A 115 -14.18 12.59 -18.52
CA LYS A 115 -13.14 13.24 -17.68
C LYS A 115 -13.72 14.27 -16.73
N ASP A 116 -14.68 15.07 -17.19
CA ASP A 116 -15.31 16.13 -16.36
C ASP A 116 -16.05 15.53 -15.17
N LYS A 117 -16.82 14.47 -15.42
CA LYS A 117 -17.55 13.76 -14.36
C LYS A 117 -16.61 13.09 -13.39
N LEU A 118 -15.55 12.44 -13.88
CA LEU A 118 -14.51 11.87 -13.00
C LEU A 118 -13.86 12.95 -12.14
N SER A 119 -13.48 14.07 -12.73
CA SER A 119 -12.83 15.16 -12.02
C SER A 119 -13.75 15.78 -10.95
N GLN A 120 -15.05 15.84 -11.18
CA GLN A 120 -16.02 16.29 -10.17
C GLN A 120 -16.04 15.39 -8.94
N TYR A 121 -15.92 14.05 -9.12
CA TYR A 121 -16.01 13.10 -8.01
C TYR A 121 -14.66 12.80 -7.36
N THR A 122 -13.56 12.84 -8.11
CA THR A 122 -12.26 12.34 -7.65
C THR A 122 -11.15 13.40 -7.68
N ALA A 123 -11.47 14.63 -8.12
CA ALA A 123 -10.53 15.71 -8.39
C ALA A 123 -9.44 15.33 -9.42
N ASN A 124 -9.65 14.25 -10.21
CA ASN A 124 -8.67 13.78 -11.19
C ASN A 124 -9.35 13.04 -12.35
N ILE A 125 -8.60 12.79 -13.43
CA ILE A 125 -8.95 11.86 -14.50
C ILE A 125 -8.41 10.46 -14.18
N ALA A 126 -8.81 9.43 -14.93
CA ALA A 126 -8.29 8.07 -14.74
C ALA A 126 -6.91 7.91 -15.40
N PHE A 127 -6.01 7.18 -14.69
CA PHE A 127 -4.71 6.72 -15.18
C PHE A 127 -4.54 5.23 -14.88
N ALA A 128 -3.85 4.50 -15.76
CA ALA A 128 -3.66 3.05 -15.59
C ALA A 128 -2.97 2.68 -14.26
N GLY A 129 -2.06 3.55 -13.78
CA GLY A 129 -1.41 3.40 -12.49
C GLY A 129 -2.32 3.61 -11.28
N PHE A 130 -3.52 4.17 -11.44
CA PHE A 130 -4.46 4.43 -10.35
C PHE A 130 -5.29 3.19 -10.00
N THR A 131 -5.90 3.20 -8.81
CA THR A 131 -6.58 2.03 -8.26
C THR A 131 -7.89 1.71 -8.96
N ALA A 132 -8.71 2.69 -9.31
CA ALA A 132 -10.04 2.47 -9.91
C ALA A 132 -10.01 1.67 -11.23
N PRO A 133 -9.14 1.96 -12.21
CA PRO A 133 -9.00 1.13 -13.41
C PRO A 133 -8.60 -0.32 -13.10
N LYS A 134 -7.74 -0.54 -12.10
CA LYS A 134 -7.31 -1.88 -11.69
C LYS A 134 -8.45 -2.70 -11.08
N ILE A 135 -9.33 -2.07 -10.30
CA ILE A 135 -10.55 -2.71 -9.76
C ILE A 135 -11.48 -3.12 -10.92
N LEU A 136 -11.69 -2.25 -11.90
CA LEU A 136 -12.49 -2.58 -13.09
C LEU A 136 -11.87 -3.72 -13.90
N TRP A 137 -10.56 -3.72 -14.05
CA TRP A 137 -9.84 -4.82 -14.69
C TRP A 137 -10.06 -6.13 -13.92
N MET A 138 -9.93 -6.13 -12.61
CA MET A 138 -10.20 -7.30 -11.78
C MET A 138 -11.65 -7.80 -11.93
N LYS A 139 -12.63 -6.90 -11.99
CA LYS A 139 -14.03 -7.27 -12.21
C LYS A 139 -14.23 -8.01 -13.53
N LYS A 140 -13.56 -7.59 -14.60
CA LYS A 140 -13.68 -8.21 -15.92
C LYS A 140 -12.91 -9.52 -16.06
N MET A 141 -11.67 -9.55 -15.56
CA MET A 141 -10.73 -10.65 -15.79
C MET A 141 -10.79 -11.74 -14.73
N SER A 142 -11.31 -11.43 -13.54
CA SER A 142 -11.28 -12.33 -12.41
C SER A 142 -12.50 -12.14 -11.50
N GLN A 143 -13.70 -12.40 -12.03
CA GLN A 143 -14.95 -12.27 -11.25
C GLN A 143 -14.89 -13.05 -9.92
N ARG A 144 -14.24 -14.23 -9.91
CA ARG A 144 -14.07 -15.02 -8.67
C ARG A 144 -13.25 -14.27 -7.61
N ASN A 145 -12.19 -13.58 -8.01
CA ASN A 145 -11.34 -12.84 -7.08
C ASN A 145 -12.07 -11.62 -6.53
N LEU A 146 -12.82 -10.90 -7.37
CA LEU A 146 -13.60 -9.76 -6.91
C LEU A 146 -14.75 -10.17 -5.98
N GLN A 147 -15.44 -11.29 -6.28
CA GLN A 147 -16.50 -11.81 -5.39
C GLN A 147 -15.99 -12.25 -4.03
N ARG A 148 -14.73 -12.69 -3.94
CA ARG A 148 -14.07 -13.03 -2.66
C ARG A 148 -13.53 -11.80 -1.94
N SER A 149 -13.29 -10.71 -2.67
CA SER A 149 -12.77 -9.47 -2.10
C SER A 149 -13.84 -8.78 -1.26
N GLN A 150 -13.62 -8.68 0.02
CA GLN A 150 -14.44 -7.92 0.96
C GLN A 150 -13.91 -6.49 1.12
N ARG A 151 -12.61 -6.32 0.92
CA ARG A 151 -11.93 -5.03 1.06
C ARG A 151 -10.87 -4.85 -0.02
N SER A 152 -10.71 -3.59 -0.46
CA SER A 152 -9.59 -3.17 -1.29
C SER A 152 -8.81 -2.10 -0.53
N CYS A 153 -7.54 -2.35 -0.30
CA CYS A 153 -6.69 -1.48 0.49
C CYS A 153 -5.53 -0.92 -0.33
N PHE A 154 -5.12 0.29 -0.01
CA PHE A 154 -3.84 0.81 -0.46
C PHE A 154 -2.70 0.16 0.32
N ARG A 155 -1.54 0.12 -0.28
CA ARG A 155 -0.34 -0.48 0.31
C ARG A 155 -0.04 -0.04 1.74
N LYS A 156 -0.22 1.24 2.06
CA LYS A 156 -0.02 1.76 3.42
C LYS A 156 -0.95 1.13 4.44
N THR A 157 -2.18 0.82 4.04
CA THR A 157 -3.21 0.29 4.93
C THR A 157 -2.99 -1.19 5.22
N THR A 158 -2.32 -1.95 4.33
CA THR A 158 -2.05 -3.38 4.56
C THR A 158 -1.20 -3.61 5.81
N LEU A 159 -0.13 -2.83 6.00
CA LEU A 159 0.71 -2.95 7.21
C LEU A 159 -0.05 -2.59 8.49
N HIS A 160 -1.04 -1.73 8.38
CA HIS A 160 -1.83 -1.26 9.51
C HIS A 160 -2.75 -2.34 10.08
N THR A 161 -3.33 -3.23 9.24
CA THR A 161 -4.24 -4.28 9.71
C THR A 161 -3.54 -5.34 10.54
N ASP A 162 -2.22 -5.48 10.39
CA ASP A 162 -1.42 -6.51 11.06
C ASP A 162 -0.81 -6.04 12.39
N PHE A 163 -0.97 -4.76 12.76
CA PHE A 163 -0.55 -4.26 14.07
C PHE A 163 -1.64 -4.48 15.13
N PRO A 164 -1.34 -5.16 16.26
CA PRO A 164 -2.33 -5.52 17.27
C PRO A 164 -2.82 -4.34 18.13
N ASP A 165 -2.24 -3.15 17.98
CA ASP A 165 -2.59 -1.98 18.80
C ASP A 165 -3.65 -1.11 18.11
N PRO A 166 -4.90 -1.03 18.66
CA PRO A 166 -5.97 -0.18 18.12
C PRO A 166 -5.64 1.32 18.11
N SER A 167 -4.70 1.78 18.94
CA SER A 167 -4.30 3.19 18.98
C SER A 167 -3.44 3.57 17.77
N ALA A 168 -2.72 2.62 17.18
CA ALA A 168 -2.02 2.81 15.91
C ALA A 168 -3.00 2.98 14.73
N GLN A 169 -4.25 2.53 14.88
CA GLN A 169 -5.29 2.64 13.86
C GLN A 169 -5.75 4.08 13.60
N MET A 170 -5.63 4.97 14.57
CA MET A 170 -6.19 6.30 14.49
C MET A 170 -5.41 7.30 13.62
N PHE A 171 -4.14 7.03 13.33
CA PHE A 171 -3.27 7.97 12.59
C PHE A 171 -3.26 7.80 11.06
N LEU A 172 -3.85 6.74 10.51
CA LEU A 172 -3.75 6.41 9.07
C LEU A 172 -5.08 6.40 8.31
N MET A 173 -6.19 6.68 8.98
CA MET A 173 -7.48 6.82 8.30
C MET A 173 -7.63 8.21 7.67
N HIS A 174 -6.98 8.44 6.55
CA HIS A 174 -7.46 9.45 5.63
C HIS A 174 -8.69 8.86 4.91
N PRO A 175 -9.85 9.56 4.90
CA PRO A 175 -11.12 9.02 4.32
C PRO A 175 -11.01 8.65 2.84
N GLU A 176 -9.96 9.08 2.14
CA GLU A 176 -9.72 8.81 0.72
C GLU A 176 -9.07 7.44 0.44
N CYS A 177 -8.72 6.65 1.45
CA CYS A 177 -7.96 5.41 1.28
C CYS A 177 -8.80 4.13 1.20
N CYS A 178 -10.06 4.14 1.62
CA CYS A 178 -10.94 2.97 1.58
C CYS A 178 -12.15 3.24 0.69
N PHE A 179 -12.25 2.55 -0.44
CA PHE A 179 -13.51 2.42 -1.15
C PHE A 179 -14.29 1.26 -0.54
N TRP A 180 -15.41 1.57 0.11
CA TRP A 180 -16.44 0.59 0.45
C TRP A 180 -17.17 0.20 -0.83
N THR A 181 -17.25 -1.08 -1.13
CA THR A 181 -18.20 -1.63 -2.11
C THR A 181 -19.45 -2.08 -1.40
#